data_449f8e68debdfbfa4d0f85dd17eebfc8
#
_entry.id   449f8e68debdfbfa4d0f85dd17eebfc8
#
_cell.length_a   1.000
_cell.length_b   1.000
_cell.length_c   1.000
_cell.angle_alpha   90.00
_cell.angle_beta   90.00
_cell.angle_gamma   90.00
#
_symmetry.space_group_name_H-M   'P 1'
#
loop_
_entity.id
_entity.type
_entity.pdbx_description
1 polymer ?
#
loop_
_entity_poly.entity_id
_entity_poly.type
_entity_poly.pdbx_seq_one_letter_code
_entity_poly.pdbx_strand_id
1 'polypeptide(L)'
;MKKIISLALGLLACATLAAQEHKVAVAAHRGFWNGNYENTIASLAKAQECEFWGSEFDVQMTSDGVPVVNHDDTVGGVAIHDNPFSALAEVRLPNGEKVSTLDEYLEQGAKSDKTVLVLEIKIQKSVEKTIELTDKCIAALKKYDLYKPSRVIFISFSYDACKYLAQVAPEFTNQYLSGKKSPEEVHADGINGIDYHISYFRKNPDWVKQAHDMGMSVNVWTVSDEAGINEMIALDVDCITTNAPDLVRSLLGAKELKN
;
A
#
# COMPACT_ATOMS: atom_id res chain seq x y z
N MET A 1 45.99 46.35 40.55
CA MET A 1 45.35 45.07 40.32
C MET A 1 43.96 45.38 39.77
N LYS A 2 43.78 45.26 38.42
CA LYS A 2 42.54 45.46 37.73
C LYS A 2 41.89 44.10 37.51
N LYS A 3 40.69 43.87 38.08
CA LYS A 3 39.85 42.67 37.82
C LYS A 3 39.13 42.84 36.50
N ILE A 4 39.39 41.94 35.55
CA ILE A 4 38.63 41.82 34.31
C ILE A 4 37.47 40.86 34.58
N ILE A 5 36.25 41.36 34.45
CA ILE A 5 35.03 40.58 34.53
C ILE A 5 34.67 40.20 33.09
N SER A 6 34.86 38.90 32.72
CA SER A 6 34.42 38.36 31.46
C SER A 6 32.90 38.05 31.53
N LEU A 7 32.14 38.77 30.74
CA LEU A 7 30.71 38.54 30.54
C LEU A 7 30.55 37.52 29.42
N ALA A 8 30.21 36.28 29.74
CA ALA A 8 29.87 35.25 28.75
C ALA A 8 28.41 35.46 28.30
N LEU A 9 28.25 35.96 27.07
CA LEU A 9 26.92 35.97 26.42
C LEU A 9 26.65 34.58 25.88
N GLY A 10 25.74 33.83 26.51
CA GLY A 10 25.20 32.60 26.02
C GLY A 10 24.21 32.90 24.89
N LEU A 11 24.58 32.64 23.63
CA LEU A 11 23.61 32.57 22.54
C LEU A 11 22.76 31.31 22.71
N LEU A 12 21.49 31.48 23.09
CA LEU A 12 20.48 30.45 22.99
C LEU A 12 20.12 30.35 21.49
N ALA A 13 20.67 29.39 20.79
CA ALA A 13 20.22 29.02 19.47
C ALA A 13 18.86 28.31 19.61
N CYS A 14 17.77 29.03 19.38
CA CYS A 14 16.45 28.46 19.23
C CYS A 14 16.45 27.74 17.87
N ALA A 15 16.73 26.43 17.89
CA ALA A 15 16.51 25.58 16.73
C ALA A 15 14.98 25.45 16.57
N THR A 16 14.39 26.25 15.68
CA THR A 16 13.06 25.96 15.17
C THR A 16 13.18 24.66 14.35
N LEU A 17 12.75 23.54 14.93
CA LEU A 17 12.41 22.37 14.13
C LEU A 17 11.29 22.83 13.19
N ALA A 18 11.62 23.13 11.94
CA ALA A 18 10.62 23.16 10.88
C ALA A 18 10.00 21.76 10.87
N ALA A 19 8.74 21.64 11.24
CA ALA A 19 7.99 20.41 11.00
C ALA A 19 8.10 20.16 9.50
N GLN A 20 8.73 19.04 9.11
CA GLN A 20 8.77 18.63 7.73
C GLN A 20 7.31 18.35 7.36
N GLU A 21 6.74 19.12 6.42
CA GLU A 21 5.36 18.90 5.99
C GLU A 21 5.27 17.44 5.51
N HIS A 22 4.46 16.66 6.22
CA HIS A 22 4.20 15.27 5.87
C HIS A 22 3.36 15.26 4.60
N LYS A 23 3.94 14.82 3.49
CA LYS A 23 3.27 14.78 2.20
C LYS A 23 2.52 13.46 2.06
N VAL A 24 1.18 13.52 2.07
CA VAL A 24 0.34 12.34 1.87
C VAL A 24 0.61 11.72 0.50
N ALA A 25 0.96 10.44 0.48
CA ALA A 25 1.17 9.67 -0.74
C ALA A 25 -0.17 9.25 -1.38
N VAL A 26 -0.14 8.97 -2.69
CA VAL A 26 -1.32 8.55 -3.46
C VAL A 26 -1.06 7.21 -4.11
N ALA A 27 -1.83 6.19 -3.72
CA ALA A 27 -1.82 4.87 -4.34
C ALA A 27 -3.07 4.68 -5.22
N ALA A 28 -2.86 4.33 -6.48
CA ALA A 28 -3.94 4.00 -7.41
C ALA A 28 -4.47 2.60 -7.07
N HIS A 29 -5.73 2.51 -6.60
CA HIS A 29 -6.41 1.28 -6.21
C HIS A 29 -6.61 0.36 -7.42
N ARG A 30 -6.01 -0.83 -7.39
CA ARG A 30 -5.99 -1.82 -8.49
C ARG A 30 -5.37 -1.26 -9.78
N GLY A 31 -4.39 -0.36 -9.63
CA GLY A 31 -3.81 0.40 -10.73
C GLY A 31 -4.62 1.64 -11.12
N PHE A 32 -4.14 2.41 -12.10
CA PHE A 32 -4.90 3.55 -12.65
C PHE A 32 -5.69 3.08 -13.87
N TRP A 33 -6.92 2.64 -13.64
CA TRP A 33 -7.76 1.97 -14.62
C TRP A 33 -8.80 2.89 -15.30
N ASN A 34 -8.68 4.22 -15.18
CA ASN A 34 -9.52 5.16 -15.91
C ASN A 34 -9.35 4.94 -17.43
N GLY A 35 -10.40 4.44 -18.08
CA GLY A 35 -10.39 4.00 -19.48
C GLY A 35 -9.78 2.62 -19.74
N ASN A 36 -9.39 1.89 -18.70
CA ASN A 36 -8.88 0.51 -18.74
C ASN A 36 -9.73 -0.40 -17.84
N TYR A 37 -9.13 -1.47 -17.34
CA TYR A 37 -9.74 -2.38 -16.36
C TYR A 37 -8.78 -2.55 -15.18
N GLU A 38 -9.34 -2.72 -13.98
CA GLU A 38 -8.59 -2.89 -12.74
C GLU A 38 -7.72 -4.15 -12.76
N ASN A 39 -6.65 -4.15 -11.94
CA ASN A 39 -5.76 -5.31 -11.78
C ASN A 39 -5.18 -5.84 -13.11
N THR A 40 -4.86 -4.95 -14.05
CA THR A 40 -4.27 -5.30 -15.34
C THR A 40 -2.88 -4.70 -15.51
N ILE A 41 -2.11 -5.28 -16.45
CA ILE A 41 -0.80 -4.73 -16.83
C ILE A 41 -0.98 -3.30 -17.36
N ALA A 42 -2.06 -3.02 -18.11
CA ALA A 42 -2.35 -1.68 -18.60
C ALA A 42 -2.65 -0.68 -17.49
N SER A 43 -3.38 -1.08 -16.42
CA SER A 43 -3.67 -0.18 -15.29
C SER A 43 -2.41 0.15 -14.47
N LEU A 44 -1.49 -0.82 -14.29
CA LEU A 44 -0.19 -0.58 -13.68
C LEU A 44 0.67 0.34 -14.55
N ALA A 45 0.78 0.03 -15.86
CA ALA A 45 1.55 0.86 -16.79
C ALA A 45 1.04 2.30 -16.80
N LYS A 46 -0.28 2.49 -16.73
CA LYS A 46 -0.88 3.84 -16.66
C LYS A 46 -0.57 4.55 -15.34
N ALA A 47 -0.58 3.85 -14.22
CA ALA A 47 -0.17 4.42 -12.93
C ALA A 47 1.30 4.87 -12.96
N GLN A 48 2.18 4.07 -13.58
CA GLN A 48 3.60 4.40 -13.78
C GLN A 48 3.80 5.60 -14.73
N GLU A 49 3.07 5.64 -15.85
CA GLU A 49 3.11 6.77 -16.81
C GLU A 49 2.69 8.08 -16.15
N CYS A 50 1.67 8.05 -15.30
CA CYS A 50 1.19 9.20 -14.56
C CYS A 50 2.06 9.54 -13.34
N GLU A 51 3.10 8.76 -13.05
CA GLU A 51 4.00 8.91 -11.92
C GLU A 51 3.24 9.01 -10.57
N PHE A 52 2.18 8.21 -10.38
CA PHE A 52 1.61 8.07 -9.04
C PHE A 52 2.61 7.39 -8.13
N TRP A 53 2.63 7.83 -6.86
CA TRP A 53 3.55 7.29 -5.87
C TRP A 53 3.38 5.76 -5.71
N GLY A 54 2.14 5.25 -5.72
CA GLY A 54 1.87 3.82 -5.58
C GLY A 54 0.81 3.31 -6.55
N SER A 55 0.88 2.02 -6.81
CA SER A 55 -0.13 1.22 -7.51
C SER A 55 -0.44 0.00 -6.66
N GLU A 56 -1.66 -0.08 -6.17
CA GLU A 56 -2.13 -1.22 -5.39
C GLU A 56 -2.68 -2.29 -6.36
N PHE A 57 -2.53 -3.56 -5.99
CA PHE A 57 -3.01 -4.71 -6.75
C PHE A 57 -3.17 -5.95 -5.87
N ASP A 58 -4.10 -6.83 -6.27
CA ASP A 58 -4.52 -8.01 -5.53
C ASP A 58 -3.89 -9.28 -6.09
N VAL A 59 -3.29 -10.11 -5.23
CA VAL A 59 -2.70 -11.39 -5.63
C VAL A 59 -3.45 -12.56 -5.00
N GLN A 60 -3.88 -13.48 -5.87
CA GLN A 60 -4.52 -14.75 -5.51
C GLN A 60 -3.70 -15.92 -6.06
N MET A 61 -4.08 -17.16 -5.73
CA MET A 61 -3.38 -18.34 -6.19
C MET A 61 -4.36 -19.38 -6.72
N THR A 62 -4.06 -19.91 -7.91
CA THR A 62 -4.80 -21.01 -8.53
C THR A 62 -4.59 -22.34 -7.79
N SER A 63 -5.40 -23.35 -8.10
CA SER A 63 -5.31 -24.67 -7.43
C SER A 63 -3.97 -25.40 -7.68
N ASP A 64 -3.31 -25.11 -8.81
CA ASP A 64 -1.98 -25.64 -9.14
C ASP A 64 -0.83 -24.72 -8.66
N GLY A 65 -1.16 -23.71 -7.85
CA GLY A 65 -0.19 -22.87 -7.14
C GLY A 65 0.43 -21.75 -7.97
N VAL A 66 -0.21 -21.30 -9.04
CA VAL A 66 0.24 -20.14 -9.83
C VAL A 66 -0.36 -18.86 -9.23
N PRO A 67 0.45 -17.87 -8.78
CA PRO A 67 -0.05 -16.57 -8.38
C PRO A 67 -0.57 -15.77 -9.57
N VAL A 68 -1.78 -15.20 -9.43
CA VAL A 68 -2.46 -14.39 -10.45
C VAL A 68 -2.94 -13.07 -9.86
N VAL A 69 -3.10 -12.05 -10.69
CA VAL A 69 -3.55 -10.72 -10.28
C VAL A 69 -5.04 -10.57 -10.58
N ASN A 70 -5.86 -10.58 -9.53
CA ASN A 70 -7.31 -10.38 -9.60
C ASN A 70 -7.88 -10.14 -8.20
N HIS A 71 -8.86 -9.25 -8.07
CA HIS A 71 -9.50 -8.97 -6.77
C HIS A 71 -10.47 -10.06 -6.33
N ASP A 72 -11.42 -10.44 -7.19
CA ASP A 72 -12.49 -11.35 -6.83
C ASP A 72 -12.03 -12.82 -6.88
N ASP A 73 -12.65 -13.68 -6.08
CA ASP A 73 -12.36 -15.12 -6.06
C ASP A 73 -12.71 -15.82 -7.38
N THR A 74 -13.43 -15.12 -8.27
CA THR A 74 -13.82 -15.60 -9.60
C THR A 74 -13.51 -14.57 -10.67
N VAL A 75 -13.11 -15.03 -11.85
CA VAL A 75 -12.93 -14.19 -13.04
C VAL A 75 -13.47 -14.91 -14.28
N GLY A 76 -14.30 -14.23 -15.08
CA GLY A 76 -14.93 -14.84 -16.24
C GLY A 76 -15.75 -16.10 -15.92
N GLY A 77 -16.31 -16.18 -14.70
CA GLY A 77 -17.06 -17.34 -14.22
C GLY A 77 -16.19 -18.52 -13.73
N VAL A 78 -14.87 -18.38 -13.73
CA VAL A 78 -13.92 -19.41 -13.26
C VAL A 78 -13.48 -19.06 -11.84
N ALA A 79 -13.69 -19.98 -10.87
CA ALA A 79 -13.21 -19.86 -9.51
C ALA A 79 -11.70 -20.09 -9.45
N ILE A 80 -10.92 -19.07 -9.06
CA ILE A 80 -9.45 -19.08 -9.12
C ILE A 80 -8.87 -20.19 -8.24
N HIS A 81 -9.30 -20.26 -6.99
CA HIS A 81 -8.76 -21.21 -6.00
C HIS A 81 -9.10 -22.69 -6.30
N ASP A 82 -10.09 -22.95 -7.20
CA ASP A 82 -10.59 -24.30 -7.49
C ASP A 82 -10.03 -24.85 -8.80
N ASN A 83 -9.47 -23.99 -9.67
CA ASN A 83 -9.06 -24.35 -11.00
C ASN A 83 -7.56 -24.11 -11.22
N PRO A 84 -6.90 -24.89 -12.09
CA PRO A 84 -5.53 -24.62 -12.50
C PRO A 84 -5.46 -23.36 -13.37
N PHE A 85 -4.29 -22.76 -13.46
CA PHE A 85 -4.09 -21.55 -14.27
C PHE A 85 -4.50 -21.74 -15.75
N SER A 86 -4.37 -22.95 -16.29
CA SER A 86 -4.83 -23.26 -17.64
C SER A 86 -6.31 -22.98 -17.89
N ALA A 87 -7.16 -23.05 -16.86
CA ALA A 87 -8.59 -22.71 -16.96
C ALA A 87 -8.82 -21.19 -17.09
N LEU A 88 -7.86 -20.36 -16.69
CA LEU A 88 -7.89 -18.90 -16.80
C LEU A 88 -7.29 -18.39 -18.12
N ALA A 89 -6.50 -19.20 -18.82
CA ALA A 89 -5.69 -18.79 -19.98
C ALA A 89 -6.52 -18.18 -21.11
N GLU A 90 -7.78 -18.62 -21.28
CA GLU A 90 -8.69 -18.12 -22.30
C GLU A 90 -9.68 -17.06 -21.79
N VAL A 91 -9.68 -16.77 -20.48
CA VAL A 91 -10.51 -15.69 -19.90
C VAL A 91 -10.00 -14.35 -20.44
N ARG A 92 -10.94 -13.53 -20.89
CA ARG A 92 -10.67 -12.14 -21.29
C ARG A 92 -11.38 -11.19 -20.38
N LEU A 93 -10.61 -10.24 -19.87
CA LEU A 93 -11.11 -9.12 -19.08
C LEU A 93 -11.87 -8.13 -19.98
N PRO A 94 -12.70 -7.25 -19.46
CA PRO A 94 -13.49 -6.30 -20.26
C PRO A 94 -12.66 -5.41 -21.22
N ASN A 95 -11.40 -5.15 -20.91
CA ASN A 95 -10.48 -4.43 -21.79
C ASN A 95 -9.77 -5.31 -22.83
N GLY A 96 -10.09 -6.62 -22.87
CA GLY A 96 -9.52 -7.60 -23.82
C GLY A 96 -8.22 -8.26 -23.34
N GLU A 97 -7.61 -7.82 -22.24
CA GLU A 97 -6.44 -8.47 -21.66
C GLU A 97 -6.78 -9.86 -21.09
N LYS A 98 -5.78 -10.68 -20.91
CA LYS A 98 -5.87 -11.92 -20.13
C LYS A 98 -5.70 -11.61 -18.64
N VAL A 99 -6.13 -12.54 -17.79
CA VAL A 99 -5.70 -12.54 -16.39
C VAL A 99 -4.19 -12.74 -16.36
N SER A 100 -3.48 -11.78 -15.77
CA SER A 100 -2.02 -11.86 -15.69
C SER A 100 -1.58 -12.73 -14.52
N THR A 101 -0.51 -13.48 -14.72
CA THR A 101 0.25 -14.05 -13.62
C THR A 101 0.95 -12.93 -12.86
N LEU A 102 1.33 -13.21 -11.60
CA LEU A 102 2.16 -12.28 -10.83
C LEU A 102 3.49 -11.97 -11.52
N ASP A 103 4.09 -12.98 -12.17
CA ASP A 103 5.33 -12.84 -12.94
C ASP A 103 5.20 -11.78 -14.05
N GLU A 104 4.15 -11.90 -14.89
CA GLU A 104 3.88 -10.94 -15.97
C GLU A 104 3.60 -9.53 -15.44
N TYR A 105 2.89 -9.43 -14.31
CA TYR A 105 2.60 -8.15 -13.67
C TYR A 105 3.86 -7.48 -13.10
N LEU A 106 4.74 -8.26 -12.45
CA LEU A 106 5.99 -7.76 -11.87
C LEU A 106 7.03 -7.42 -12.96
N GLU A 107 6.99 -8.08 -14.12
CA GLU A 107 7.80 -7.66 -15.29
C GLU A 107 7.42 -6.23 -15.71
N GLN A 108 6.14 -5.87 -15.71
CA GLN A 108 5.72 -4.48 -15.90
C GLN A 108 6.14 -3.61 -14.72
N GLY A 109 5.99 -4.08 -13.48
CA GLY A 109 6.38 -3.37 -12.26
C GLY A 109 7.84 -2.92 -12.26
N ALA A 110 8.73 -3.74 -12.82
CA ALA A 110 10.16 -3.48 -12.92
C ALA A 110 10.54 -2.36 -13.93
N LYS A 111 9.61 -1.93 -14.79
CA LYS A 111 9.89 -0.89 -15.81
C LYS A 111 9.90 0.54 -15.24
N SER A 112 9.47 0.74 -14.01
CA SER A 112 9.54 2.04 -13.32
C SER A 112 10.18 1.87 -11.95
N ASP A 113 11.05 2.77 -11.56
CA ASP A 113 11.64 2.84 -10.22
C ASP A 113 10.92 3.84 -9.29
N LYS A 114 9.94 4.59 -9.81
CA LYS A 114 9.22 5.66 -9.13
C LYS A 114 7.95 5.19 -8.42
N THR A 115 7.24 4.21 -9.01
CA THR A 115 5.95 3.75 -8.48
C THR A 115 6.15 2.59 -7.52
N VAL A 116 5.71 2.74 -6.28
CA VAL A 116 5.68 1.70 -5.25
C VAL A 116 4.60 0.68 -5.59
N LEU A 117 4.91 -0.60 -5.44
CA LEU A 117 3.97 -1.71 -5.60
C LEU A 117 3.32 -2.01 -4.24
N VAL A 118 2.04 -1.67 -4.09
CA VAL A 118 1.27 -2.00 -2.89
C VAL A 118 0.58 -3.33 -3.15
N LEU A 119 1.18 -4.42 -2.65
CA LEU A 119 0.79 -5.79 -2.94
C LEU A 119 -0.16 -6.32 -1.88
N GLU A 120 -1.43 -6.55 -2.25
CA GLU A 120 -2.37 -7.25 -1.39
C GLU A 120 -2.21 -8.77 -1.54
N ILE A 121 -1.88 -9.43 -0.42
CA ILE A 121 -1.94 -10.90 -0.31
C ILE A 121 -3.36 -11.27 0.09
N LYS A 122 -4.13 -11.79 -0.86
CA LYS A 122 -5.52 -12.21 -0.63
C LYS A 122 -5.57 -13.45 0.26
N ILE A 123 -6.59 -13.52 1.12
CA ILE A 123 -6.86 -14.72 1.92
C ILE A 123 -7.14 -15.90 0.99
N GLN A 124 -6.44 -17.01 1.21
CA GLN A 124 -6.65 -18.25 0.48
C GLN A 124 -7.56 -19.19 1.29
N LYS A 125 -7.85 -20.39 0.76
CA LYS A 125 -8.72 -21.41 1.39
C LYS A 125 -8.28 -21.85 2.79
N SER A 126 -7.01 -21.68 3.15
CA SER A 126 -6.48 -21.92 4.48
C SER A 126 -5.33 -20.97 4.81
N VAL A 127 -4.96 -20.91 6.09
CA VAL A 127 -3.80 -20.11 6.55
C VAL A 127 -2.52 -20.59 5.85
N GLU A 128 -2.31 -21.90 5.76
CA GLU A 128 -1.14 -22.50 5.11
C GLU A 128 -1.05 -22.08 3.64
N LYS A 129 -2.19 -22.05 2.92
CA LYS A 129 -2.24 -21.60 1.54
C LYS A 129 -1.98 -20.09 1.40
N THR A 130 -2.41 -19.30 2.38
CA THR A 130 -2.11 -17.86 2.41
C THR A 130 -0.62 -17.61 2.65
N ILE A 131 0.01 -18.38 3.54
CA ILE A 131 1.46 -18.34 3.77
C ILE A 131 2.23 -18.81 2.52
N GLU A 132 1.79 -19.91 1.86
CA GLU A 132 2.36 -20.35 0.59
C GLU A 132 2.33 -19.24 -0.47
N LEU A 133 1.20 -18.53 -0.60
CA LEU A 133 1.10 -17.38 -1.50
C LEU A 133 2.07 -16.27 -1.11
N THR A 134 2.20 -15.98 0.18
CA THR A 134 3.15 -14.97 0.69
C THR A 134 4.59 -15.30 0.25
N ASP A 135 5.01 -16.56 0.43
CA ASP A 135 6.34 -17.01 0.01
C ASP A 135 6.55 -16.90 -1.51
N LYS A 136 5.53 -17.23 -2.30
CA LYS A 136 5.56 -17.09 -3.76
C LYS A 136 5.66 -15.63 -4.19
N CYS A 137 4.95 -14.71 -3.52
CA CYS A 137 5.06 -13.27 -3.77
C CYS A 137 6.48 -12.78 -3.48
N ILE A 138 7.07 -13.16 -2.34
CA ILE A 138 8.45 -12.82 -1.98
C ILE A 138 9.44 -13.38 -3.03
N ALA A 139 9.27 -14.62 -3.45
CA ALA A 139 10.13 -15.24 -4.45
C ALA A 139 10.04 -14.55 -5.82
N ALA A 140 8.81 -14.20 -6.25
CA ALA A 140 8.61 -13.46 -7.49
C ALA A 140 9.23 -12.05 -7.44
N LEU A 141 9.05 -11.32 -6.34
CA LEU A 141 9.69 -10.00 -6.15
C LEU A 141 11.21 -10.08 -6.23
N LYS A 142 11.83 -11.12 -5.64
CA LYS A 142 13.28 -11.36 -5.73
C LYS A 142 13.72 -11.65 -7.16
N LYS A 143 12.95 -12.45 -7.90
CA LYS A 143 13.21 -12.79 -9.31
C LYS A 143 13.30 -11.56 -10.22
N TYR A 144 12.47 -10.54 -9.98
CA TYR A 144 12.39 -9.32 -10.79
C TYR A 144 13.19 -8.14 -10.20
N ASP A 145 14.04 -8.36 -9.19
CA ASP A 145 14.83 -7.32 -8.49
C ASP A 145 13.95 -6.23 -7.85
N LEU A 146 12.72 -6.59 -7.46
CA LEU A 146 11.75 -5.71 -6.82
C LEU A 146 11.67 -5.90 -5.30
N TYR A 147 12.33 -6.91 -4.72
CA TYR A 147 12.36 -7.17 -3.28
C TYR A 147 13.20 -6.13 -2.55
N LYS A 148 12.67 -4.91 -2.45
CA LYS A 148 13.31 -3.73 -1.83
C LYS A 148 12.25 -2.96 -1.03
N PRO A 149 12.51 -2.58 0.24
CA PRO A 149 11.53 -1.85 1.07
C PRO A 149 11.05 -0.53 0.46
N SER A 150 11.88 0.12 -0.36
CA SER A 150 11.52 1.34 -1.10
C SER A 150 10.60 1.10 -2.31
N ARG A 151 10.37 -0.16 -2.69
CA ARG A 151 9.64 -0.53 -3.91
C ARG A 151 8.34 -1.27 -3.65
N VAL A 152 8.21 -1.88 -2.47
CA VAL A 152 7.07 -2.76 -2.15
C VAL A 152 6.55 -2.49 -0.76
N ILE A 153 5.24 -2.41 -0.65
CA ILE A 153 4.47 -2.49 0.60
C ILE A 153 3.60 -3.73 0.51
N PHE A 154 3.57 -4.52 1.58
CA PHE A 154 2.66 -5.65 1.71
C PHE A 154 1.42 -5.23 2.49
N ILE A 155 0.26 -5.61 2.01
CA ILE A 155 -1.01 -5.41 2.70
C ILE A 155 -1.80 -6.72 2.71
N SER A 156 -2.59 -6.99 3.75
CA SER A 156 -3.45 -8.18 3.79
C SER A 156 -4.58 -8.06 4.80
N PHE A 157 -5.73 -8.65 4.48
CA PHE A 157 -6.80 -8.94 5.45
C PHE A 157 -6.47 -10.16 6.33
N SER A 158 -5.50 -10.99 5.95
CA SER A 158 -5.02 -12.11 6.75
C SER A 158 -4.07 -11.63 7.83
N TYR A 159 -4.53 -11.68 9.09
CA TYR A 159 -3.67 -11.33 10.22
C TYR A 159 -2.48 -12.29 10.38
N ASP A 160 -2.68 -13.57 10.03
CA ASP A 160 -1.61 -14.58 10.05
C ASP A 160 -0.55 -14.29 8.97
N ALA A 161 -0.95 -13.86 7.77
CA ALA A 161 -0.01 -13.41 6.74
C ALA A 161 0.79 -12.17 7.19
N CYS A 162 0.14 -11.18 7.82
CA CYS A 162 0.83 -10.02 8.35
C CYS A 162 1.83 -10.39 9.46
N LYS A 163 1.47 -11.30 10.38
CA LYS A 163 2.40 -11.81 11.40
C LYS A 163 3.56 -12.58 10.80
N TYR A 164 3.29 -13.37 9.77
CA TYR A 164 4.33 -14.09 9.06
C TYR A 164 5.31 -13.14 8.36
N LEU A 165 4.79 -12.14 7.65
CA LEU A 165 5.61 -11.10 7.02
C LEU A 165 6.49 -10.34 8.04
N ALA A 166 5.95 -10.03 9.22
CA ALA A 166 6.72 -9.39 10.29
C ALA A 166 7.92 -10.23 10.75
N GLN A 167 7.89 -11.56 10.56
CA GLN A 167 8.99 -12.47 10.91
C GLN A 167 9.99 -12.66 9.75
N VAL A 168 9.51 -12.79 8.50
CA VAL A 168 10.34 -13.18 7.35
C VAL A 168 10.82 -12.02 6.49
N ALA A 169 10.18 -10.84 6.63
CA ALA A 169 10.45 -9.61 5.88
C ALA A 169 10.29 -8.35 6.78
N PRO A 170 10.89 -8.29 7.97
CA PRO A 170 10.66 -7.23 8.95
C PRO A 170 11.10 -5.84 8.47
N GLU A 171 11.94 -5.76 7.44
CA GLU A 171 12.39 -4.52 6.82
C GLU A 171 11.36 -3.86 5.92
N PHE A 172 10.28 -4.59 5.54
CA PHE A 172 9.23 -4.05 4.67
C PHE A 172 8.11 -3.39 5.47
N THR A 173 7.47 -2.40 4.87
CA THR A 173 6.17 -1.94 5.34
C THR A 173 5.15 -3.04 5.11
N ASN A 174 4.48 -3.45 6.18
CA ASN A 174 3.50 -4.52 6.23
C ASN A 174 2.28 -4.01 7.00
N GLN A 175 1.13 -3.89 6.31
CA GLN A 175 -0.06 -3.24 6.85
C GLN A 175 -1.24 -4.21 6.92
N TYR A 176 -1.91 -4.21 8.07
CA TYR A 176 -3.14 -4.97 8.26
C TYR A 176 -4.36 -4.20 7.76
N LEU A 177 -5.26 -4.87 6.99
CA LEU A 177 -6.38 -4.22 6.28
C LEU A 177 -7.71 -4.22 7.04
N SER A 178 -7.92 -5.15 7.96
CA SER A 178 -9.28 -5.47 8.42
C SER A 178 -9.93 -4.43 9.35
N GLY A 179 -9.15 -3.55 10.02
CA GLY A 179 -9.67 -2.60 11.01
C GLY A 179 -10.27 -3.20 12.30
N LYS A 180 -10.16 -4.51 12.49
CA LYS A 180 -10.72 -5.21 13.67
C LYS A 180 -9.85 -5.11 14.93
N LYS A 181 -8.63 -4.59 14.79
CA LYS A 181 -7.65 -4.44 15.86
C LYS A 181 -7.20 -2.99 15.93
N SER A 182 -6.90 -2.53 17.15
CA SER A 182 -6.31 -1.21 17.36
C SER A 182 -4.86 -1.18 16.87
N PRO A 183 -4.27 0.02 16.61
CA PRO A 183 -2.85 0.15 16.28
C PRO A 183 -1.94 -0.53 17.30
N GLU A 184 -2.25 -0.43 18.61
CA GLU A 184 -1.45 -1.06 19.67
C GLU A 184 -1.46 -2.59 19.59
N GLU A 185 -2.64 -3.20 19.30
CA GLU A 185 -2.75 -4.64 19.12
C GLU A 185 -1.96 -5.13 17.91
N VAL A 186 -1.99 -4.36 16.81
CA VAL A 186 -1.26 -4.67 15.57
C VAL A 186 0.24 -4.54 15.80
N HIS A 187 0.68 -3.45 16.43
CA HIS A 187 2.08 -3.21 16.76
C HIS A 187 2.67 -4.26 17.70
N ALA A 188 1.89 -4.72 18.69
CA ALA A 188 2.32 -5.74 19.65
C ALA A 188 2.70 -7.07 18.98
N ASP A 189 2.12 -7.40 17.82
CA ASP A 189 2.45 -8.57 17.01
C ASP A 189 3.56 -8.33 15.95
N GLY A 190 4.25 -7.17 16.02
CA GLY A 190 5.37 -6.80 15.15
C GLY A 190 4.98 -6.29 13.77
N ILE A 191 3.69 -6.06 13.51
CA ILE A 191 3.19 -5.49 12.28
C ILE A 191 3.40 -3.97 12.34
N ASN A 192 4.00 -3.36 11.31
CA ASN A 192 4.47 -1.99 11.34
C ASN A 192 3.59 -0.99 10.57
N GLY A 193 2.33 -1.38 10.27
CA GLY A 193 1.38 -0.47 9.64
C GLY A 193 -0.06 -0.96 9.70
N ILE A 194 -0.97 -0.01 9.49
CA ILE A 194 -2.40 -0.24 9.32
C ILE A 194 -2.85 0.38 8.00
N ASP A 195 -3.73 -0.31 7.30
CA ASP A 195 -4.37 0.15 6.06
C ASP A 195 -5.87 -0.12 6.18
N TYR A 196 -6.61 0.85 6.72
CA TYR A 196 -7.99 0.62 7.12
C TYR A 196 -8.98 1.39 6.26
N HIS A 197 -10.18 0.81 6.13
CA HIS A 197 -11.30 1.53 5.52
C HIS A 197 -11.60 2.82 6.29
N ILE A 198 -11.90 3.91 5.57
CA ILE A 198 -12.13 5.25 6.13
C ILE A 198 -13.09 5.27 7.34
N SER A 199 -14.08 4.36 7.38
CA SER A 199 -15.05 4.29 8.49
C SER A 199 -14.41 3.96 9.84
N TYR A 200 -13.26 3.30 9.86
CA TYR A 200 -12.54 3.00 11.11
C TYR A 200 -11.87 4.24 11.67
N PHE A 201 -11.27 5.08 10.82
CA PHE A 201 -10.68 6.36 11.23
C PHE A 201 -11.75 7.37 11.66
N ARG A 202 -12.90 7.40 10.99
CA ARG A 202 -14.05 8.21 11.44
C ARG A 202 -14.55 7.81 12.82
N LYS A 203 -14.54 6.51 13.12
CA LYS A 203 -14.93 5.98 14.43
C LYS A 203 -13.86 6.19 15.49
N ASN A 204 -12.59 6.16 15.11
CA ASN A 204 -11.42 6.21 15.99
C ASN A 204 -10.40 7.22 15.42
N PRO A 205 -10.68 8.54 15.47
CA PRO A 205 -9.82 9.55 14.84
C PRO A 205 -8.40 9.61 15.43
N ASP A 206 -8.23 9.17 16.67
CA ASP A 206 -6.92 9.14 17.35
C ASP A 206 -6.01 7.98 16.84
N TRP A 207 -6.53 7.02 16.07
CA TRP A 207 -5.75 5.87 15.63
C TRP A 207 -4.59 6.24 14.70
N VAL A 208 -4.73 7.28 13.88
CA VAL A 208 -3.63 7.79 13.06
C VAL A 208 -2.48 8.24 13.96
N LYS A 209 -2.77 9.12 14.92
CA LYS A 209 -1.75 9.59 15.86
C LYS A 209 -1.15 8.46 16.70
N GLN A 210 -1.96 7.54 17.19
CA GLN A 210 -1.49 6.39 17.98
C GLN A 210 -0.54 5.50 17.16
N ALA A 211 -0.85 5.25 15.89
CA ALA A 211 0.03 4.51 14.99
C ALA A 211 1.36 5.24 14.77
N HIS A 212 1.32 6.54 14.49
CA HIS A 212 2.52 7.36 14.30
C HIS A 212 3.38 7.44 15.56
N ASP A 213 2.78 7.55 16.76
CA ASP A 213 3.52 7.56 18.04
C ASP A 213 4.32 6.24 18.25
N MET A 214 3.90 5.14 17.62
CA MET A 214 4.58 3.85 17.63
C MET A 214 5.48 3.62 16.40
N GLY A 215 5.61 4.60 15.49
CA GLY A 215 6.40 4.49 14.26
C GLY A 215 5.75 3.61 13.18
N MET A 216 4.45 3.38 13.26
CA MET A 216 3.69 2.63 12.26
C MET A 216 3.25 3.54 11.11
N SER A 217 3.19 2.98 9.90
CA SER A 217 2.58 3.65 8.75
C SER A 217 1.05 3.50 8.75
N VAL A 218 0.37 4.54 8.22
CA VAL A 218 -1.09 4.58 8.12
C VAL A 218 -1.54 4.83 6.69
N ASN A 219 -2.20 3.86 6.08
CA ASN A 219 -2.88 4.01 4.81
C ASN A 219 -4.41 3.95 5.03
N VAL A 220 -5.17 4.54 4.11
CA VAL A 220 -6.63 4.52 4.13
C VAL A 220 -7.18 4.13 2.76
N TRP A 221 -8.22 3.30 2.74
CA TRP A 221 -8.90 2.84 1.53
C TRP A 221 -10.42 2.84 1.66
N THR A 222 -11.21 2.74 0.60
CA THR A 222 -10.94 3.33 -0.70
C THR A 222 -11.61 4.69 -0.68
N VAL A 223 -10.83 5.78 -0.77
CA VAL A 223 -11.35 7.14 -0.58
C VAL A 223 -11.28 7.87 -1.91
N SER A 224 -12.44 8.14 -2.53
CA SER A 224 -12.50 8.66 -3.91
C SER A 224 -13.36 9.92 -4.07
N ASP A 225 -13.91 10.44 -2.97
CA ASP A 225 -14.63 11.71 -2.96
C ASP A 225 -13.86 12.81 -2.25
N GLU A 226 -14.08 14.06 -2.66
CA GLU A 226 -13.33 15.23 -2.18
C GLU A 226 -13.44 15.41 -0.67
N ALA A 227 -14.61 15.16 -0.07
CA ALA A 227 -14.82 15.35 1.36
C ALA A 227 -14.00 14.35 2.18
N GLY A 228 -14.06 13.06 1.80
CA GLY A 228 -13.28 12.00 2.44
C GLY A 228 -11.78 12.19 2.26
N ILE A 229 -11.32 12.59 1.07
CA ILE A 229 -9.91 12.88 0.81
C ILE A 229 -9.42 14.02 1.72
N ASN A 230 -10.16 15.14 1.79
CA ASN A 230 -9.78 16.27 2.64
C ASN A 230 -9.80 15.90 4.14
N GLU A 231 -10.74 15.05 4.57
CA GLU A 231 -10.81 14.52 5.93
C GLU A 231 -9.56 13.70 6.27
N MET A 232 -9.14 12.77 5.40
CA MET A 232 -7.97 11.92 5.64
C MET A 232 -6.65 12.71 5.57
N ILE A 233 -6.55 13.69 4.67
CA ILE A 233 -5.40 14.62 4.66
C ILE A 233 -5.34 15.41 5.99
N ALA A 234 -6.48 15.83 6.54
CA ALA A 234 -6.53 16.56 7.81
C ALA A 234 -6.18 15.69 9.03
N LEU A 235 -6.40 14.37 8.93
CA LEU A 235 -5.97 13.38 9.93
C LEU A 235 -4.50 12.99 9.80
N ASP A 236 -3.80 13.49 8.76
CA ASP A 236 -2.37 13.26 8.53
C ASP A 236 -2.02 11.78 8.25
N VAL A 237 -2.87 11.07 7.47
CA VAL A 237 -2.54 9.72 7.02
C VAL A 237 -1.34 9.74 6.08
N ASP A 238 -0.54 8.66 6.03
CA ASP A 238 0.65 8.57 5.18
C ASP A 238 0.30 8.34 3.70
N CYS A 239 -0.79 7.61 3.44
CA CYS A 239 -1.19 7.27 2.08
C CYS A 239 -2.72 7.18 1.95
N ILE A 240 -3.21 7.58 0.78
CA ILE A 240 -4.61 7.38 0.37
C ILE A 240 -4.65 6.45 -0.84
N THR A 241 -5.23 5.27 -0.66
CA THR A 241 -5.56 4.33 -1.75
C THR A 241 -6.92 4.70 -2.33
N THR A 242 -6.99 4.98 -3.64
CA THR A 242 -8.14 5.62 -4.27
C THR A 242 -8.39 5.15 -5.71
N ASN A 243 -9.67 5.16 -6.13
CA ASN A 243 -10.06 5.02 -7.54
C ASN A 243 -9.94 6.35 -8.32
N ALA A 244 -9.68 7.48 -7.62
CA ALA A 244 -9.57 8.80 -8.21
C ALA A 244 -8.21 9.47 -7.88
N PRO A 245 -7.06 8.88 -8.27
CA PRO A 245 -5.74 9.37 -7.87
C PRO A 245 -5.44 10.78 -8.40
N ASP A 246 -5.98 11.14 -9.56
CA ASP A 246 -5.87 12.51 -10.09
C ASP A 246 -6.57 13.54 -9.21
N LEU A 247 -7.72 13.20 -8.61
CA LEU A 247 -8.42 14.08 -7.68
C LEU A 247 -7.60 14.31 -6.41
N VAL A 248 -7.05 13.24 -5.81
CA VAL A 248 -6.20 13.36 -4.61
C VAL A 248 -4.99 14.26 -4.92
N ARG A 249 -4.29 14.00 -6.03
CA ARG A 249 -3.14 14.82 -6.46
C ARG A 249 -3.51 16.29 -6.66
N SER A 250 -4.67 16.57 -7.25
CA SER A 250 -5.16 17.94 -7.45
C SER A 250 -5.43 18.64 -6.11
N LEU A 251 -6.05 17.94 -5.15
CA LEU A 251 -6.36 18.52 -3.84
C LEU A 251 -5.09 18.76 -3.01
N LEU A 252 -4.09 17.91 -3.10
CA LEU A 252 -2.78 18.09 -2.46
C LEU A 252 -2.07 19.31 -3.06
N GLY A 253 -1.99 19.43 -4.39
CA GLY A 253 -1.38 20.59 -5.06
C GLY A 253 -2.11 21.91 -4.79
N ALA A 254 -3.44 21.89 -4.62
CA ALA A 254 -4.21 23.08 -4.27
C ALA A 254 -3.94 23.56 -2.82
N LYS A 255 -3.54 22.65 -1.90
CA LYS A 255 -3.13 23.03 -0.53
C LYS A 255 -1.72 23.63 -0.49
N GLU A 256 -0.77 23.09 -1.27
CA GLU A 256 0.59 23.64 -1.39
C GLU A 256 0.59 25.10 -1.91
N LEU A 257 -0.40 25.48 -2.73
CA LEU A 257 -0.54 26.85 -3.27
C LEU A 257 -1.22 27.84 -2.29
N LYS A 258 -1.79 27.38 -1.19
CA LYS A 258 -2.50 28.21 -0.20
C LYS A 258 -1.68 28.51 1.06
N ASN A 259 -0.54 27.88 1.23
CA ASN A 259 0.44 28.09 2.31
C ASN A 259 1.62 28.92 1.82
#